data_5c098d6da0fba6dacaf16e857563306a
#
_entry.id   5c098d6da0fba6dacaf16e857563306a
#
_cell.length_a   1.000
_cell.length_b   1.000
_cell.length_c   1.000
_cell.angle_alpha   90.00
_cell.angle_beta   90.00
_cell.angle_gamma   90.00
#
_symmetry.space_group_name_H-M   'P 1'
#
loop_
_entity.id
_entity.type
_entity.pdbx_description
1 polymer ?
#
loop_
_entity_poly.entity_id
_entity_poly.type
_entity_poly.pdbx_seq_one_letter_code
_entity_poly.pdbx_strand_id
1 'polypeptide(L)'
;MWGVGTPNALKTTIITTIMNPIKGNKKDEEKKIINEAAGEEYKYGFVTDVETAVIPKGLNEDVVRQISALKGEPEWLLEFRLKAFRHWLTLPQPKWGHVNIPDIDFQDISYYAAPRKRTPQKEIDPEVKKTFDKLGIPLEEQMRLSGMAVDAIMDSVSVHTTYREKLAELGVIFCSISEAVKDYPDLVKKYMGTVVPYTDNFYAALNSAVFSDGSFVYIPKGVRCPMELSSYFRINAAQTGQFERTLIVADDDSYVSYLEGCTAPMRDENQWHAAIVEIVVMEDAEVKYSTVQNWYPGDEQGRGGVYNLVTKRGHLRGKGAKLSWTQVETGSAITWKYPSCILAGDNTVGEFYSVALTRNRQEADTGTKMIHMGRNTKSTIISKGISAGYSENSYRGLVRATSKADNARNYSSCDSLLLGSHCGAHTFPEIQSLNPTATVEHEATTSKISDEQLFYCNQRGLGPEDAVRLIAVTSTHLTPPKVFTDAIELEHNYTKQNDKNKT
;
A
#
# COMPACT_ATOMS: atom_id res chain seq x y z
N MET A 1 23.90 28.44 3.40
CA MET A 1 22.56 29.01 3.70
C MET A 1 21.55 28.13 2.99
N TRP A 2 20.91 27.25 3.71
CA TRP A 2 19.89 26.33 3.19
C TRP A 2 18.52 26.93 3.50
N GLY A 3 17.76 27.25 2.45
CA GLY A 3 16.41 27.76 2.58
C GLY A 3 15.45 26.63 2.97
N VAL A 4 14.88 26.74 4.14
CA VAL A 4 13.84 25.87 4.65
C VAL A 4 12.53 26.18 3.89
N GLY A 5 12.14 25.30 2.97
CA GLY A 5 10.83 25.34 2.33
C GLY A 5 9.74 25.05 3.36
N THR A 6 8.72 25.88 3.39
CA THR A 6 7.66 25.91 4.41
C THR A 6 6.71 24.71 4.32
N PRO A 7 6.10 24.25 5.44
CA PRO A 7 5.20 23.09 5.56
C PRO A 7 3.83 23.20 4.86
N ASN A 8 3.61 24.21 4.04
CA ASN A 8 2.28 24.56 3.53
C ASN A 8 1.76 23.73 2.35
N ALA A 9 2.62 23.02 1.67
CA ALA A 9 2.25 22.33 0.43
C ALA A 9 1.52 20.99 0.65
N LEU A 10 1.90 20.27 1.71
CA LEU A 10 1.22 19.03 2.12
C LEU A 10 -0.21 19.25 2.61
N LYS A 11 -0.37 20.38 3.29
CA LYS A 11 -1.68 20.86 3.74
C LYS A 11 -2.67 20.95 2.58
N THR A 12 -2.20 21.21 1.38
CA THR A 12 -3.06 21.47 0.23
C THR A 12 -3.57 20.19 -0.44
N THR A 13 -2.82 19.09 -0.55
CA THR A 13 -3.24 17.91 -1.32
C THR A 13 -4.21 16.99 -0.58
N ILE A 14 -3.97 16.65 0.69
CA ILE A 14 -4.97 15.93 1.51
C ILE A 14 -6.23 16.80 1.62
N ILE A 15 -6.06 18.10 1.60
CA ILE A 15 -7.09 19.11 1.81
C ILE A 15 -7.77 19.50 0.50
N THR A 16 -7.08 19.60 -0.62
CA THR A 16 -7.68 19.92 -1.95
C THR A 16 -8.49 18.74 -2.50
N THR A 17 -8.16 17.51 -2.12
CA THR A 17 -9.00 16.34 -2.38
C THR A 17 -10.32 16.39 -1.57
N ILE A 18 -10.40 17.21 -0.56
CA ILE A 18 -11.56 17.28 0.35
C ILE A 18 -12.50 18.45 0.07
N MET A 19 -12.11 19.60 -0.58
CA MET A 19 -12.93 20.82 -0.52
C MET A 19 -12.81 21.88 -1.65
N ASN A 20 -13.92 22.17 -2.32
CA ASN A 20 -14.20 23.37 -3.12
C ASN A 20 -15.58 23.98 -2.75
N PRO A 21 -15.78 25.34 -2.70
CA PRO A 21 -16.85 25.96 -1.92
C PRO A 21 -18.23 26.18 -2.59
N ILE A 22 -19.31 26.18 -1.79
CA ILE A 22 -20.69 26.43 -2.20
C ILE A 22 -21.44 27.38 -1.25
N LYS A 23 -22.39 28.10 -1.82
CA LYS A 23 -23.36 28.98 -1.13
C LYS A 23 -24.78 28.37 -1.16
N GLY A 24 -25.41 28.12 -0.03
CA GLY A 24 -26.79 27.64 0.09
C GLY A 24 -27.18 27.20 1.54
N ASN A 25 -28.38 26.80 1.85
CA ASN A 25 -29.03 26.64 3.15
C ASN A 25 -28.29 25.67 4.14
N LYS A 26 -28.11 26.06 5.42
CA LYS A 26 -27.14 25.54 6.40
C LYS A 26 -27.02 24.01 6.59
N LYS A 27 -28.09 23.23 6.53
CA LYS A 27 -28.05 21.76 6.71
C LYS A 27 -27.81 20.99 5.41
N ASP A 28 -28.22 21.56 4.30
CA ASP A 28 -27.91 21.03 2.98
C ASP A 28 -26.53 21.47 2.52
N GLU A 29 -26.01 22.59 3.07
CA GLU A 29 -24.66 23.09 2.86
C GLU A 29 -23.58 22.21 3.48
N GLU A 30 -23.77 21.74 4.73
CA GLU A 30 -22.82 20.82 5.37
C GLU A 30 -22.70 19.49 4.61
N LYS A 31 -23.85 18.95 4.15
CA LYS A 31 -23.86 17.76 3.29
C LYS A 31 -23.17 17.99 1.95
N LYS A 32 -23.34 19.17 1.39
CA LYS A 32 -22.80 19.57 0.10
C LYS A 32 -21.30 19.87 0.19
N ILE A 33 -20.83 20.52 1.25
CA ILE A 33 -19.42 20.78 1.54
C ILE A 33 -18.64 19.46 1.73
N ILE A 34 -19.20 18.53 2.50
CA ILE A 34 -18.58 17.21 2.70
C ILE A 34 -18.58 16.41 1.39
N ASN A 35 -19.65 16.50 0.59
CA ASN A 35 -19.77 15.78 -0.68
C ASN A 35 -18.96 16.41 -1.81
N GLU A 36 -18.73 17.72 -1.82
CA GLU A 36 -17.90 18.37 -2.85
C GLU A 36 -16.42 18.26 -2.55
N ALA A 37 -16.05 18.30 -1.30
CA ALA A 37 -14.70 17.92 -0.88
C ALA A 37 -14.39 16.44 -1.16
N ALA A 38 -15.42 15.60 -1.08
CA ALA A 38 -15.37 14.22 -1.54
C ALA A 38 -15.49 14.10 -3.08
N GLY A 39 -15.91 15.14 -3.79
CA GLY A 39 -16.33 15.13 -5.19
C GLY A 39 -15.30 15.60 -6.20
N GLU A 40 -14.01 15.78 -5.84
CA GLU A 40 -13.00 15.88 -6.88
C GLU A 40 -13.04 14.59 -7.73
N GLU A 41 -13.25 14.78 -9.03
CA GLU A 41 -13.27 13.70 -10.00
C GLU A 41 -11.98 12.89 -9.88
N TYR A 42 -12.10 11.58 -9.76
CA TYR A 42 -10.93 10.70 -9.60
C TYR A 42 -10.02 10.81 -10.84
N LYS A 43 -8.97 11.63 -10.74
CA LYS A 43 -8.08 12.02 -11.86
C LYS A 43 -7.37 10.86 -12.55
N TYR A 44 -7.27 9.70 -11.89
CA TYR A 44 -6.65 8.49 -12.44
C TYR A 44 -7.65 7.57 -13.15
N GLY A 45 -8.91 8.00 -13.30
CA GLY A 45 -10.01 7.20 -13.82
C GLY A 45 -9.98 6.87 -15.33
N PHE A 46 -9.02 7.41 -16.08
CA PHE A 46 -8.89 7.14 -17.52
C PHE A 46 -8.46 5.69 -17.80
N VAL A 47 -8.90 5.15 -18.93
CA VAL A 47 -8.48 3.85 -19.47
C VAL A 47 -7.36 4.08 -20.48
N THR A 48 -6.33 3.21 -20.45
CA THR A 48 -5.26 3.21 -21.46
C THR A 48 -5.68 2.37 -22.64
N ASP A 49 -5.55 2.91 -23.86
CA ASP A 49 -5.86 2.22 -25.11
C ASP A 49 -4.67 1.31 -25.52
N VAL A 50 -4.51 0.23 -24.79
CA VAL A 50 -3.51 -0.81 -25.08
C VAL A 50 -4.24 -2.14 -25.30
N GLU A 51 -3.98 -2.78 -26.44
CA GLU A 51 -4.55 -4.09 -26.72
C GLU A 51 -4.00 -5.13 -25.75
N THR A 52 -4.85 -5.67 -24.89
CA THR A 52 -4.48 -6.59 -23.82
C THR A 52 -4.94 -8.02 -24.15
N ALA A 53 -4.04 -8.98 -24.06
CA ALA A 53 -4.37 -10.39 -24.08
C ALA A 53 -4.77 -10.83 -22.67
N VAL A 54 -6.01 -11.32 -22.54
CA VAL A 54 -6.59 -11.78 -21.28
C VAL A 54 -6.85 -13.27 -21.40
N ILE A 55 -6.46 -14.07 -20.38
CA ILE A 55 -6.82 -15.50 -20.36
C ILE A 55 -8.31 -15.67 -20.00
N PRO A 56 -8.94 -16.79 -20.35
CA PRO A 56 -10.33 -17.06 -19.98
C PRO A 56 -10.56 -16.95 -18.46
N LYS A 57 -11.77 -16.56 -18.08
CA LYS A 57 -12.20 -16.51 -16.69
C LYS A 57 -12.21 -17.90 -16.05
N GLY A 58 -12.09 -17.94 -14.74
CA GLY A 58 -12.12 -19.13 -13.92
C GLY A 58 -10.77 -19.54 -13.37
N LEU A 59 -10.78 -20.28 -12.27
CA LEU A 59 -9.60 -20.75 -11.59
C LEU A 59 -9.62 -22.27 -11.38
N ASN A 60 -8.66 -22.94 -12.00
CA ASN A 60 -8.42 -24.38 -11.89
C ASN A 60 -6.93 -24.68 -12.11
N GLU A 61 -6.49 -25.93 -12.00
CA GLU A 61 -5.08 -26.28 -12.21
C GLU A 61 -4.58 -25.95 -13.62
N ASP A 62 -5.41 -26.04 -14.65
CA ASP A 62 -5.00 -25.73 -16.03
C ASP A 62 -4.70 -24.24 -16.20
N VAL A 63 -5.51 -23.36 -15.59
CA VAL A 63 -5.24 -21.91 -15.55
C VAL A 63 -3.93 -21.62 -14.83
N VAL A 64 -3.66 -22.27 -13.69
CA VAL A 64 -2.39 -22.11 -12.96
C VAL A 64 -1.20 -22.55 -13.82
N ARG A 65 -1.32 -23.68 -14.51
CA ARG A 65 -0.29 -24.17 -15.48
C ARG A 65 -0.13 -23.22 -16.66
N GLN A 66 -1.22 -22.67 -17.17
CA GLN A 66 -1.19 -21.70 -18.28
C GLN A 66 -0.46 -20.41 -17.87
N ILE A 67 -0.71 -19.85 -16.68
CA ILE A 67 0.01 -18.68 -16.16
C ILE A 67 1.51 -18.99 -16.09
N SER A 68 1.90 -20.12 -15.50
CA SER A 68 3.30 -20.53 -15.38
C SER A 68 3.98 -20.70 -16.74
N ALA A 69 3.29 -21.30 -17.70
CA ALA A 69 3.80 -21.50 -19.07
C ALA A 69 3.97 -20.17 -19.81
N LEU A 70 3.01 -19.24 -19.72
CA LEU A 70 3.08 -17.90 -20.32
C LEU A 70 4.26 -17.08 -19.80
N LYS A 71 4.63 -17.28 -18.52
CA LYS A 71 5.77 -16.62 -17.89
C LYS A 71 7.09 -17.35 -18.10
N GLY A 72 7.06 -18.57 -18.62
CA GLY A 72 8.24 -19.41 -18.80
C GLY A 72 8.92 -19.75 -17.48
N GLU A 73 8.14 -20.12 -16.49
CA GLU A 73 8.61 -20.41 -15.14
C GLU A 73 9.25 -21.80 -15.02
N PRO A 74 10.23 -21.97 -14.11
CA PRO A 74 10.80 -23.28 -13.82
C PRO A 74 9.82 -24.17 -13.06
N GLU A 75 9.99 -25.50 -13.17
CA GLU A 75 9.10 -26.52 -12.59
C GLU A 75 8.87 -26.34 -11.07
N TRP A 76 9.91 -25.96 -10.32
CA TRP A 76 9.76 -25.75 -8.87
C TRP A 76 8.76 -24.67 -8.52
N LEU A 77 8.62 -23.64 -9.38
CA LEU A 77 7.66 -22.56 -9.14
C LEU A 77 6.24 -22.99 -9.52
N LEU A 78 6.09 -23.76 -10.60
CA LEU A 78 4.82 -24.38 -10.92
C LEU A 78 4.34 -25.32 -9.81
N GLU A 79 5.22 -26.13 -9.24
CA GLU A 79 4.87 -26.97 -8.09
C GLU A 79 4.41 -26.14 -6.87
N PHE A 80 5.11 -25.03 -6.59
CA PHE A 80 4.72 -24.09 -5.52
C PHE A 80 3.31 -23.56 -5.75
N ARG A 81 3.01 -23.10 -6.98
CA ARG A 81 1.68 -22.61 -7.36
C ARG A 81 0.58 -23.65 -7.20
N LEU A 82 0.81 -24.85 -7.66
CA LEU A 82 -0.16 -25.96 -7.57
C LEU A 82 -0.41 -26.38 -6.13
N LYS A 83 0.62 -26.40 -5.27
CA LYS A 83 0.46 -26.62 -3.82
C LYS A 83 -0.38 -25.54 -3.19
N ALA A 84 -0.13 -24.27 -3.53
CA ALA A 84 -0.90 -23.13 -3.04
C ALA A 84 -2.37 -23.19 -3.50
N PHE A 85 -2.62 -23.51 -4.77
CA PHE A 85 -3.97 -23.65 -5.31
C PHE A 85 -4.76 -24.77 -4.61
N ARG A 86 -4.17 -25.93 -4.44
CA ARG A 86 -4.83 -27.06 -3.73
C ARG A 86 -5.12 -26.71 -2.28
N HIS A 87 -4.22 -25.99 -1.61
CA HIS A 87 -4.46 -25.50 -0.26
C HIS A 87 -5.60 -24.48 -0.23
N TRP A 88 -5.61 -23.52 -1.17
CA TRP A 88 -6.67 -22.53 -1.27
C TRP A 88 -8.08 -23.14 -1.39
N LEU A 89 -8.22 -24.23 -2.14
CA LEU A 89 -9.50 -24.96 -2.27
C LEU A 89 -10.00 -25.53 -0.94
N THR A 90 -9.16 -25.68 0.06
CA THR A 90 -9.54 -26.19 1.40
C THR A 90 -9.96 -25.07 2.36
N LEU A 91 -9.78 -23.80 1.98
CA LEU A 91 -10.00 -22.66 2.86
C LEU A 91 -11.36 -21.99 2.56
N PRO A 92 -12.13 -21.63 3.59
CA PRO A 92 -13.28 -20.77 3.40
C PRO A 92 -12.84 -19.31 3.19
N GLN A 93 -13.61 -18.54 2.42
CA GLN A 93 -13.41 -17.09 2.35
C GLN A 93 -13.58 -16.48 3.76
N PRO A 94 -12.62 -15.66 4.22
CA PRO A 94 -12.69 -15.09 5.56
C PRO A 94 -13.81 -14.04 5.66
N LYS A 95 -14.55 -14.08 6.78
CA LYS A 95 -15.65 -13.14 7.10
C LYS A 95 -15.45 -12.42 8.44
N TRP A 96 -14.24 -12.45 9.01
CA TRP A 96 -13.95 -11.90 10.33
C TRP A 96 -13.56 -10.41 10.33
N GLY A 97 -13.20 -9.85 9.18
CA GLY A 97 -12.89 -8.43 9.06
C GLY A 97 -14.12 -7.56 9.25
N HIS A 98 -13.93 -6.34 9.71
CA HIS A 98 -15.00 -5.34 9.83
C HIS A 98 -15.21 -4.59 8.51
N VAL A 99 -15.40 -5.36 7.46
CA VAL A 99 -15.70 -4.94 6.09
C VAL A 99 -16.67 -5.92 5.46
N ASN A 100 -17.57 -5.44 4.65
CA ASN A 100 -18.61 -6.26 4.00
C ASN A 100 -18.11 -6.79 2.65
N ILE A 101 -17.13 -7.72 2.68
CA ILE A 101 -16.66 -8.39 1.46
C ILE A 101 -17.79 -9.29 0.95
N PRO A 102 -18.34 -9.05 -0.25
CA PRO A 102 -19.38 -9.90 -0.82
C PRO A 102 -18.85 -11.31 -1.08
N ASP A 103 -19.77 -12.25 -1.26
CA ASP A 103 -19.40 -13.58 -1.76
C ASP A 103 -18.87 -13.43 -3.20
N ILE A 104 -17.60 -13.76 -3.37
CA ILE A 104 -16.87 -13.58 -4.63
C ILE A 104 -17.04 -14.83 -5.48
N ASP A 105 -17.50 -14.67 -6.72
CA ASP A 105 -17.39 -15.73 -7.71
C ASP A 105 -15.98 -15.74 -8.33
N PHE A 106 -15.11 -16.56 -7.77
CA PHE A 106 -13.73 -16.74 -8.26
C PHE A 106 -13.69 -17.40 -9.65
N GLN A 107 -14.83 -17.89 -10.18
CA GLN A 107 -14.90 -18.41 -11.55
C GLN A 107 -15.27 -17.33 -12.58
N ASP A 108 -15.69 -16.14 -12.12
CA ASP A 108 -16.00 -15.00 -13.00
C ASP A 108 -14.86 -13.97 -13.09
N ILE A 109 -13.64 -14.33 -12.68
CA ILE A 109 -12.44 -13.48 -12.70
C ILE A 109 -11.43 -14.05 -13.69
N SER A 110 -10.76 -13.18 -14.48
CA SER A 110 -9.55 -13.53 -15.19
C SER A 110 -8.32 -13.24 -14.33
N TYR A 111 -7.39 -14.19 -14.30
CA TYR A 111 -6.21 -14.18 -13.40
C TYR A 111 -4.93 -13.72 -14.07
N TYR A 112 -4.96 -13.40 -15.37
CA TYR A 112 -3.81 -12.90 -16.07
C TYR A 112 -4.22 -12.03 -17.26
N ALA A 113 -3.62 -10.86 -17.36
CA ALA A 113 -3.75 -9.95 -18.47
C ALA A 113 -2.39 -9.34 -18.81
N ALA A 114 -2.05 -9.23 -20.08
CA ALA A 114 -0.79 -8.64 -20.52
C ALA A 114 -0.97 -7.89 -21.84
N PRO A 115 -0.26 -6.77 -22.07
CA PRO A 115 -0.21 -6.12 -23.38
C PRO A 115 0.21 -7.10 -24.48
N ARG A 116 -0.52 -7.13 -25.61
CA ARG A 116 -0.25 -8.08 -26.72
C ARG A 116 1.10 -7.88 -27.38
N LYS A 117 1.54 -6.63 -27.50
CA LYS A 117 2.88 -6.32 -28.04
C LYS A 117 3.87 -6.24 -26.90
N ARG A 118 4.73 -7.25 -26.77
CA ARG A 118 5.94 -7.13 -25.96
C ARG A 118 6.97 -6.38 -26.80
N THR A 119 7.12 -5.08 -26.56
CA THR A 119 8.29 -4.34 -27.02
C THR A 119 9.52 -4.89 -26.29
N PRO A 120 10.68 -5.09 -26.97
CA PRO A 120 11.92 -5.42 -26.26
C PRO A 120 12.14 -4.38 -25.14
N GLN A 121 12.65 -4.81 -23.98
CA GLN A 121 12.84 -3.96 -22.78
C GLN A 121 13.58 -2.62 -23.01
N LYS A 122 14.16 -2.41 -24.19
CA LYS A 122 14.85 -1.16 -24.56
C LYS A 122 13.93 -0.05 -25.09
N GLU A 123 12.71 -0.37 -25.51
CA GLU A 123 11.75 0.63 -26.02
C GLU A 123 10.41 0.44 -25.33
N ILE A 124 9.93 1.48 -24.68
CA ILE A 124 8.62 1.49 -24.00
C ILE A 124 7.54 1.70 -25.06
N ASP A 125 6.45 0.94 -25.01
CA ASP A 125 5.28 1.19 -25.87
C ASP A 125 4.81 2.65 -25.68
N PRO A 126 4.61 3.43 -26.76
CA PRO A 126 4.25 4.84 -26.67
C PRO A 126 2.95 5.11 -25.89
N GLU A 127 1.95 4.23 -25.97
CA GLU A 127 0.70 4.40 -25.22
C GLU A 127 0.87 4.07 -23.75
N VAL A 128 1.71 3.08 -23.41
CA VAL A 128 2.14 2.80 -22.05
C VAL A 128 2.90 4.00 -21.48
N LYS A 129 3.88 4.55 -22.23
CA LYS A 129 4.61 5.74 -21.83
C LYS A 129 3.67 6.92 -21.56
N LYS A 130 2.78 7.23 -22.49
CA LYS A 130 1.78 8.29 -22.36
C LYS A 130 0.87 8.10 -21.12
N THR A 131 0.57 6.84 -20.78
CA THR A 131 -0.18 6.53 -19.57
C THR A 131 0.59 6.90 -18.31
N PHE A 132 1.84 6.47 -18.20
CA PHE A 132 2.66 6.80 -17.05
C PHE A 132 2.99 8.29 -16.97
N ASP A 133 3.18 8.97 -18.11
CA ASP A 133 3.32 10.43 -18.15
C ASP A 133 2.06 11.15 -17.63
N LYS A 134 0.85 10.70 -18.01
CA LYS A 134 -0.41 11.23 -17.46
C LYS A 134 -0.57 10.98 -15.96
N LEU A 135 0.00 9.88 -15.46
CA LEU A 135 0.01 9.56 -14.03
C LEU A 135 1.05 10.38 -13.26
N GLY A 136 1.91 11.11 -13.96
CA GLY A 136 3.01 11.88 -13.37
C GLY A 136 4.20 11.03 -12.98
N ILE A 137 4.32 9.83 -13.56
CA ILE A 137 5.39 8.89 -13.28
C ILE A 137 6.41 8.95 -14.40
N PRO A 138 7.56 9.57 -14.17
CA PRO A 138 8.56 9.74 -15.20
C PRO A 138 9.29 8.42 -15.49
N LEU A 139 9.21 7.91 -16.73
CA LEU A 139 9.89 6.68 -17.15
C LEU A 139 11.26 6.91 -17.82
N GLU A 140 11.74 8.14 -18.00
CA GLU A 140 13.01 8.46 -18.67
C GLU A 140 13.83 9.59 -17.99
N GLU A 141 14.17 10.65 -18.76
CA GLU A 141 15.10 11.72 -18.32
C GLU A 141 14.68 12.47 -17.07
N GLN A 142 13.39 12.62 -16.83
CA GLN A 142 12.86 13.28 -15.64
C GLN A 142 13.22 12.52 -14.34
N MET A 143 13.38 11.21 -14.42
CA MET A 143 13.83 10.39 -13.28
C MET A 143 15.29 10.62 -12.91
N ARG A 144 16.12 10.97 -13.86
CA ARG A 144 17.51 11.34 -13.58
C ARG A 144 17.61 12.54 -12.64
N LEU A 145 16.60 13.41 -12.65
CA LEU A 145 16.49 14.57 -11.77
C LEU A 145 15.92 14.24 -10.40
N SER A 146 15.08 13.21 -10.29
CA SER A 146 14.45 12.79 -9.03
C SER A 146 15.35 11.90 -8.15
N GLY A 147 16.36 11.25 -8.75
CA GLY A 147 17.23 10.31 -8.02
C GLY A 147 16.53 9.05 -7.52
N MET A 148 15.41 8.66 -8.16
CA MET A 148 14.59 7.50 -7.81
C MET A 148 14.63 6.45 -8.92
N ALA A 149 14.76 5.17 -8.58
CA ALA A 149 14.61 4.06 -9.52
C ALA A 149 13.17 3.53 -9.49
N VAL A 150 12.56 3.33 -10.65
CA VAL A 150 11.15 2.93 -10.78
C VAL A 150 10.99 1.65 -11.59
N ASP A 151 10.16 0.74 -11.09
CA ASP A 151 9.61 -0.42 -11.80
C ASP A 151 8.13 -0.17 -12.10
N ALA A 152 7.79 -0.02 -13.37
CA ALA A 152 6.43 0.26 -13.82
C ALA A 152 5.73 -1.03 -14.22
N ILE A 153 4.61 -1.36 -13.55
CA ILE A 153 3.85 -2.58 -13.78
C ILE A 153 2.45 -2.22 -14.30
N MET A 154 2.06 -2.79 -15.43
CA MET A 154 0.72 -2.67 -16.00
C MET A 154 0.07 -4.05 -16.07
N ASP A 155 -1.11 -4.17 -15.43
CA ASP A 155 -1.83 -5.43 -15.26
C ASP A 155 -0.92 -6.53 -14.68
N SER A 156 -0.56 -7.55 -15.46
CA SER A 156 0.18 -8.72 -15.00
C SER A 156 1.67 -8.72 -15.38
N VAL A 157 2.23 -7.61 -15.87
CA VAL A 157 3.62 -7.58 -16.35
C VAL A 157 4.34 -6.28 -16.00
N SER A 158 5.63 -6.38 -15.64
CA SER A 158 6.54 -5.24 -15.60
C SER A 158 6.82 -4.79 -17.03
N VAL A 159 6.62 -3.51 -17.29
CA VAL A 159 6.79 -2.89 -18.61
C VAL A 159 8.08 -2.11 -18.73
N HIS A 160 8.64 -1.66 -17.62
CA HIS A 160 9.91 -0.94 -17.60
C HIS A 160 10.52 -0.85 -16.20
N THR A 161 11.84 -1.09 -16.09
CA THR A 161 12.63 -0.88 -14.85
C THR A 161 13.81 0.03 -15.15
N THR A 162 14.00 1.08 -14.34
CA THR A 162 15.03 2.11 -14.55
C THR A 162 16.23 1.93 -13.63
N TYR A 163 17.34 2.58 -13.96
CA TYR A 163 18.60 2.58 -13.18
C TYR A 163 19.19 1.20 -12.87
N ARG A 164 18.76 0.16 -13.55
CA ARG A 164 19.15 -1.24 -13.30
C ARG A 164 20.68 -1.41 -13.36
N GLU A 165 21.35 -0.86 -14.39
CA GLU A 165 22.79 -0.99 -14.57
C GLU A 165 23.56 -0.29 -13.43
N LYS A 166 23.14 0.92 -13.07
CA LYS A 166 23.76 1.69 -11.99
C LYS A 166 23.61 1.01 -10.61
N LEU A 167 22.48 0.39 -10.36
CA LEU A 167 22.24 -0.39 -9.14
C LEU A 167 23.06 -1.68 -9.14
N ALA A 168 23.21 -2.33 -10.30
CA ALA A 168 23.99 -3.54 -10.45
C ALA A 168 25.49 -3.32 -10.20
N GLU A 169 26.05 -2.12 -10.49
CA GLU A 169 27.42 -1.75 -10.13
C GLU A 169 27.69 -1.81 -8.63
N LEU A 170 26.65 -1.61 -7.81
CA LEU A 170 26.68 -1.74 -6.34
C LEU A 170 26.31 -3.15 -5.85
N GLY A 171 26.02 -4.07 -6.78
CA GLY A 171 25.48 -5.39 -6.48
C GLY A 171 24.01 -5.40 -6.05
N VAL A 172 23.32 -4.27 -6.13
CA VAL A 172 21.89 -4.17 -5.84
C VAL A 172 21.09 -4.78 -6.99
N ILE A 173 20.20 -5.71 -6.67
CA ILE A 173 19.26 -6.28 -7.63
C ILE A 173 17.93 -5.56 -7.47
N PHE A 174 17.43 -4.96 -8.55
CA PHE A 174 16.10 -4.40 -8.64
C PHE A 174 15.51 -4.74 -10.00
N CYS A 175 14.57 -5.66 -10.03
CA CYS A 175 13.93 -6.15 -11.25
C CYS A 175 12.55 -6.73 -10.93
N SER A 176 11.81 -7.14 -11.96
CA SER A 176 10.56 -7.86 -11.74
C SER A 176 10.81 -9.24 -11.10
N ILE A 177 9.84 -9.74 -10.33
CA ILE A 177 9.92 -11.09 -9.76
C ILE A 177 10.02 -12.17 -10.85
N SER A 178 9.41 -11.92 -12.01
CA SER A 178 9.47 -12.82 -13.17
C SER A 178 10.87 -12.94 -13.76
N GLU A 179 11.65 -11.86 -13.79
CA GLU A 179 13.06 -11.88 -14.17
C GLU A 179 13.89 -12.54 -13.07
N ALA A 180 13.66 -12.17 -11.80
CA ALA A 180 14.41 -12.71 -10.69
C ALA A 180 14.32 -14.25 -10.58
N VAL A 181 13.15 -14.84 -10.89
CA VAL A 181 12.96 -16.29 -10.95
C VAL A 181 13.88 -16.96 -11.97
N LYS A 182 14.23 -16.28 -13.07
CA LYS A 182 15.10 -16.79 -14.14
C LYS A 182 16.57 -16.49 -13.89
N ASP A 183 16.87 -15.25 -13.52
CA ASP A 183 18.25 -14.73 -13.43
C ASP A 183 18.88 -15.02 -12.06
N TYR A 184 18.06 -15.10 -10.99
CA TYR A 184 18.50 -15.29 -9.61
C TYR A 184 17.69 -16.39 -8.87
N PRO A 185 17.51 -17.58 -9.46
CA PRO A 185 16.61 -18.62 -8.93
C PRO A 185 16.95 -19.06 -7.51
N ASP A 186 18.22 -19.10 -7.15
CA ASP A 186 18.65 -19.55 -5.82
C ASP A 186 18.26 -18.53 -4.72
N LEU A 187 18.36 -17.23 -5.00
CA LEU A 187 17.91 -16.20 -4.07
C LEU A 187 16.39 -16.24 -3.91
N VAL A 188 15.65 -16.35 -5.01
CA VAL A 188 14.20 -16.43 -4.96
C VAL A 188 13.75 -17.67 -4.20
N LYS A 189 14.30 -18.85 -4.48
CA LYS A 189 14.00 -20.09 -3.74
C LYS A 189 14.31 -19.99 -2.25
N LYS A 190 15.40 -19.32 -1.89
CA LYS A 190 15.85 -19.19 -0.51
C LYS A 190 14.87 -18.36 0.34
N TYR A 191 14.23 -17.35 -0.26
CA TYR A 191 13.49 -16.35 0.51
C TYR A 191 11.99 -16.33 0.24
N MET A 192 11.52 -16.57 -0.98
CA MET A 192 10.11 -16.51 -1.35
C MET A 192 9.28 -17.55 -0.57
N GLY A 193 8.16 -17.10 0.00
CA GLY A 193 7.27 -17.93 0.80
C GLY A 193 7.79 -18.24 2.20
N THR A 194 8.95 -17.68 2.62
CA THR A 194 9.50 -17.90 3.96
C THR A 194 8.96 -16.92 4.99
N VAL A 195 8.39 -15.81 4.55
CA VAL A 195 7.78 -14.78 5.40
C VAL A 195 6.26 -14.79 5.24
N VAL A 196 5.76 -14.96 4.03
CA VAL A 196 4.34 -15.20 3.72
C VAL A 196 4.22 -16.55 3.01
N PRO A 197 4.13 -17.66 3.75
CA PRO A 197 3.84 -18.95 3.15
C PRO A 197 2.42 -18.97 2.55
N TYR A 198 2.17 -19.83 1.58
CA TYR A 198 0.84 -19.98 1.01
C TYR A 198 -0.22 -20.43 2.02
N THR A 199 0.21 -20.87 3.20
CA THR A 199 -0.67 -21.26 4.32
C THR A 199 -0.99 -20.10 5.28
N ASP A 200 -0.50 -18.87 5.04
CA ASP A 200 -0.72 -17.71 5.93
C ASP A 200 -2.21 -17.36 6.06
N ASN A 201 -2.89 -17.22 4.93
CA ASN A 201 -4.33 -16.93 4.88
C ASN A 201 -4.92 -17.22 3.49
N PHE A 202 -6.24 -17.11 3.36
CA PHE A 202 -6.98 -17.36 2.13
C PHE A 202 -6.45 -16.59 0.91
N TYR A 203 -6.22 -15.27 1.05
CA TYR A 203 -5.75 -14.42 -0.05
C TYR A 203 -4.26 -14.63 -0.34
N ALA A 204 -3.48 -15.03 0.65
CA ALA A 204 -2.08 -15.42 0.44
C ALA A 204 -1.98 -16.75 -0.33
N ALA A 205 -2.87 -17.69 -0.07
CA ALA A 205 -2.97 -18.94 -0.83
C ALA A 205 -3.36 -18.66 -2.29
N LEU A 206 -4.39 -17.84 -2.49
CA LEU A 206 -4.83 -17.42 -3.82
C LEU A 206 -3.71 -16.71 -4.59
N ASN A 207 -3.11 -15.68 -4.01
CA ASN A 207 -2.00 -14.97 -4.64
C ASN A 207 -0.86 -15.92 -4.97
N SER A 208 -0.46 -16.80 -4.06
CA SER A 208 0.63 -17.76 -4.30
C SER A 208 0.36 -18.70 -5.48
N ALA A 209 -0.91 -19.00 -5.77
CA ALA A 209 -1.30 -19.80 -6.93
C ALA A 209 -1.23 -19.02 -8.25
N VAL A 210 -1.60 -17.73 -8.25
CA VAL A 210 -1.87 -16.97 -9.48
C VAL A 210 -1.07 -15.69 -9.64
N PHE A 211 -0.15 -15.34 -8.72
CA PHE A 211 0.60 -14.08 -8.84
C PHE A 211 1.25 -13.94 -10.21
N SER A 212 1.17 -12.74 -10.75
CA SER A 212 1.63 -12.48 -12.12
C SER A 212 2.99 -11.80 -12.16
N ASP A 213 3.12 -10.67 -11.48
CA ASP A 213 4.40 -9.97 -11.35
C ASP A 213 4.49 -9.23 -10.01
N GLY A 214 5.49 -8.43 -9.86
CA GLY A 214 5.85 -7.66 -8.68
C GLY A 214 7.34 -7.43 -8.69
N SER A 215 7.87 -6.82 -7.63
CA SER A 215 9.29 -6.46 -7.60
C SER A 215 10.12 -7.42 -6.77
N PHE A 216 11.32 -7.70 -7.25
CA PHE A 216 12.38 -8.34 -6.50
C PHE A 216 13.50 -7.35 -6.20
N VAL A 217 13.82 -7.21 -4.90
CA VAL A 217 14.88 -6.35 -4.41
C VAL A 217 15.83 -7.16 -3.53
N TYR A 218 17.12 -7.11 -3.84
CA TYR A 218 18.18 -7.63 -2.99
C TYR A 218 19.23 -6.56 -2.76
N ILE A 219 19.47 -6.21 -1.52
CA ILE A 219 20.52 -5.25 -1.12
C ILE A 219 21.63 -6.06 -0.46
N PRO A 220 22.85 -6.09 -1.06
CA PRO A 220 23.97 -6.84 -0.52
C PRO A 220 24.47 -6.27 0.81
N LYS A 221 25.19 -7.12 1.54
CA LYS A 221 25.83 -6.77 2.81
C LYS A 221 26.63 -5.48 2.72
N GLY A 222 26.43 -4.58 3.69
CA GLY A 222 27.15 -3.31 3.81
C GLY A 222 26.73 -2.23 2.81
N VAL A 223 25.78 -2.49 1.93
CA VAL A 223 25.35 -1.55 0.90
C VAL A 223 24.18 -0.70 1.39
N ARG A 224 24.35 0.60 1.41
CA ARG A 224 23.26 1.56 1.57
C ARG A 224 22.80 2.01 0.19
N CYS A 225 21.58 1.61 -0.19
CA CYS A 225 21.02 1.97 -1.51
C CYS A 225 21.02 3.50 -1.67
N PRO A 226 21.68 4.04 -2.70
CA PRO A 226 21.89 5.49 -2.81
C PRO A 226 20.67 6.27 -3.27
N MET A 227 19.63 5.56 -3.69
CA MET A 227 18.37 6.14 -4.20
C MET A 227 17.19 5.37 -3.67
N GLU A 228 16.04 6.01 -3.64
CA GLU A 228 14.78 5.35 -3.35
C GLU A 228 14.39 4.44 -4.52
N LEU A 229 13.94 3.23 -4.21
CA LEU A 229 13.37 2.31 -5.18
C LEU A 229 11.85 2.48 -5.15
N SER A 230 11.21 2.41 -6.30
CA SER A 230 9.76 2.56 -6.38
C SER A 230 9.15 1.56 -7.37
N SER A 231 8.01 1.00 -7.01
CA SER A 231 7.15 0.28 -7.95
C SER A 231 5.82 0.99 -8.10
N TYR A 232 5.35 1.05 -9.33
CA TYR A 232 4.05 1.63 -9.62
C TYR A 232 3.17 0.64 -10.34
N PHE A 233 2.02 0.35 -9.74
CA PHE A 233 1.06 -0.63 -10.23
C PHE A 233 -0.17 0.06 -10.84
N ARG A 234 -0.50 -0.33 -12.07
CA ARG A 234 -1.67 0.14 -12.79
C ARG A 234 -2.51 -1.02 -13.26
N ILE A 235 -3.69 -1.19 -12.70
CA ILE A 235 -4.72 -2.06 -13.30
C ILE A 235 -5.29 -1.30 -14.50
N ASN A 236 -5.42 -1.96 -15.65
CA ASN A 236 -6.02 -1.36 -16.85
C ASN A 236 -7.09 -2.27 -17.46
N ALA A 237 -6.88 -3.58 -17.50
CA ALA A 237 -7.81 -4.53 -18.09
C ALA A 237 -9.11 -4.66 -17.27
N ALA A 238 -10.25 -4.78 -17.97
CA ALA A 238 -11.55 -5.00 -17.34
C ALA A 238 -11.72 -6.44 -16.87
N GLN A 239 -12.51 -6.67 -15.82
CA GLN A 239 -12.87 -8.00 -15.31
C GLN A 239 -11.65 -8.88 -14.98
N THR A 240 -10.53 -8.26 -14.60
CA THR A 240 -9.30 -8.94 -14.21
C THR A 240 -8.96 -8.65 -12.76
N GLY A 241 -8.31 -9.62 -12.11
CA GLY A 241 -7.62 -9.39 -10.86
C GLY A 241 -6.15 -9.07 -11.11
N GLN A 242 -5.58 -8.18 -10.28
CA GLN A 242 -4.14 -7.97 -10.20
C GLN A 242 -3.60 -8.68 -8.96
N PHE A 243 -2.67 -9.59 -9.19
CA PHE A 243 -2.10 -10.45 -8.16
C PHE A 243 -0.58 -10.23 -8.13
N GLU A 244 -0.13 -9.41 -7.22
CA GLU A 244 1.26 -8.97 -7.13
C GLU A 244 2.01 -9.73 -6.03
N ARG A 245 3.30 -9.99 -6.26
CA ARG A 245 4.18 -10.53 -5.23
C ARG A 245 5.52 -9.82 -5.23
N THR A 246 5.77 -9.03 -4.19
CA THR A 246 7.02 -8.30 -3.99
C THR A 246 7.86 -9.00 -2.91
N LEU A 247 9.15 -9.18 -3.20
CA LEU A 247 10.12 -9.75 -2.27
C LEU A 247 11.31 -8.80 -2.11
N ILE A 248 11.54 -8.34 -0.88
CA ILE A 248 12.67 -7.47 -0.52
C ILE A 248 13.55 -8.20 0.49
N VAL A 249 14.84 -8.28 0.18
CA VAL A 249 15.85 -8.86 1.06
C VAL A 249 16.94 -7.82 1.30
N ALA A 250 17.08 -7.37 2.54
CA ALA A 250 18.16 -6.50 3.00
C ALA A 250 19.15 -7.35 3.80
N ASP A 251 20.34 -7.57 3.23
CA ASP A 251 21.41 -8.34 3.87
C ASP A 251 22.08 -7.53 4.99
N ASP A 252 23.03 -8.11 5.73
CA ASP A 252 23.65 -7.48 6.91
C ASP A 252 24.15 -6.07 6.61
N ASP A 253 23.99 -5.13 7.56
CA ASP A 253 24.46 -3.73 7.48
C ASP A 253 23.95 -2.94 6.27
N SER A 254 22.84 -3.36 5.66
CA SER A 254 22.30 -2.73 4.45
C SER A 254 21.15 -1.77 4.73
N TYR A 255 20.84 -0.91 3.75
CA TYR A 255 19.73 0.04 3.83
C TYR A 255 19.00 0.18 2.50
N VAL A 256 17.67 0.23 2.56
CA VAL A 256 16.83 0.57 1.41
C VAL A 256 15.57 1.33 1.84
N SER A 257 15.21 2.35 1.04
CA SER A 257 13.89 2.98 1.04
C SER A 257 13.13 2.54 -0.21
N TYR A 258 11.91 2.06 -0.04
CA TYR A 258 11.06 1.55 -1.11
C TYR A 258 9.67 2.18 -1.04
N LEU A 259 9.18 2.65 -2.18
CA LEU A 259 7.86 3.25 -2.34
C LEU A 259 7.00 2.44 -3.30
N GLU A 260 5.79 2.11 -2.89
CA GLU A 260 4.78 1.47 -3.72
C GLU A 260 3.64 2.44 -4.00
N GLY A 261 3.34 2.69 -5.27
CA GLY A 261 2.20 3.46 -5.72
C GLY A 261 1.21 2.61 -6.53
N CYS A 262 -0.09 2.83 -6.33
CA CYS A 262 -1.11 2.02 -6.99
C CYS A 262 -2.30 2.86 -7.46
N THR A 263 -2.78 2.61 -8.70
CA THR A 263 -3.99 3.23 -9.25
C THR A 263 -4.78 2.27 -10.15
N ALA A 264 -6.08 2.56 -10.35
CA ALA A 264 -6.95 1.84 -11.28
C ALA A 264 -7.85 2.82 -12.05
N PRO A 265 -8.38 2.47 -13.24
CA PRO A 265 -9.37 3.27 -13.94
C PRO A 265 -10.73 3.24 -13.21
N MET A 266 -11.58 4.21 -13.48
CA MET A 266 -12.99 4.18 -13.08
C MET A 266 -13.74 3.11 -13.89
N ARG A 267 -14.42 2.20 -13.20
CA ARG A 267 -15.28 1.18 -13.79
C ARG A 267 -16.50 0.93 -12.90
N ASP A 268 -17.63 0.65 -13.50
CA ASP A 268 -18.86 0.28 -12.80
C ASP A 268 -18.78 -1.14 -12.19
N GLU A 269 -17.78 -1.92 -12.61
CA GLU A 269 -17.51 -3.26 -12.10
C GLU A 269 -16.44 -3.20 -11.00
N ASN A 270 -16.52 -4.11 -10.03
CA ASN A 270 -15.49 -4.25 -9.03
C ASN A 270 -14.24 -4.89 -9.63
N GLN A 271 -13.09 -4.35 -9.28
CA GLN A 271 -11.78 -4.88 -9.64
C GLN A 271 -11.11 -5.48 -8.40
N TRP A 272 -10.27 -6.48 -8.63
CA TRP A 272 -9.61 -7.22 -7.57
C TRP A 272 -8.13 -6.90 -7.52
N HIS A 273 -7.66 -6.57 -6.33
CA HIS A 273 -6.24 -6.45 -6.05
C HIS A 273 -5.89 -7.33 -4.84
N ALA A 274 -5.10 -8.37 -5.04
CA ALA A 274 -4.59 -9.21 -3.96
C ALA A 274 -3.07 -9.29 -4.05
N ALA A 275 -2.38 -8.58 -3.17
CA ALA A 275 -0.93 -8.49 -3.17
C ALA A 275 -0.30 -9.21 -1.97
N ILE A 276 0.91 -9.72 -2.19
CA ILE A 276 1.82 -10.17 -1.13
C ILE A 276 3.09 -9.34 -1.16
N VAL A 277 3.52 -8.88 0.02
CA VAL A 277 4.85 -8.32 0.22
C VAL A 277 5.58 -9.07 1.31
N GLU A 278 6.73 -9.60 0.97
CA GLU A 278 7.65 -10.28 1.89
C GLU A 278 8.92 -9.44 2.07
N ILE A 279 9.27 -9.12 3.31
CA ILE A 279 10.52 -8.40 3.62
C ILE A 279 11.33 -9.23 4.60
N VAL A 280 12.60 -9.48 4.24
CA VAL A 280 13.60 -10.11 5.09
C VAL A 280 14.65 -9.08 5.45
N VAL A 281 14.88 -8.88 6.75
CA VAL A 281 15.86 -7.91 7.24
C VAL A 281 16.88 -8.64 8.11
N MET A 282 18.15 -8.59 7.68
CA MET A 282 19.27 -9.26 8.35
C MET A 282 19.92 -8.37 9.43
N GLU A 283 21.08 -8.76 9.93
CA GLU A 283 21.76 -8.08 11.05
C GLU A 283 22.06 -6.61 10.74
N ASP A 284 21.65 -5.70 11.64
CA ASP A 284 21.84 -4.23 11.55
C ASP A 284 21.36 -3.60 10.22
N ALA A 285 20.54 -4.32 9.45
CA ALA A 285 19.94 -3.79 8.22
C ALA A 285 18.68 -2.98 8.52
N GLU A 286 18.38 -2.01 7.66
CA GLU A 286 17.21 -1.14 7.76
C GLU A 286 16.43 -1.11 6.45
N VAL A 287 15.12 -1.35 6.53
CA VAL A 287 14.17 -1.21 5.41
C VAL A 287 13.09 -0.20 5.76
N LYS A 288 12.90 0.78 4.90
CA LYS A 288 11.72 1.67 4.91
C LYS A 288 10.82 1.29 3.74
N TYR A 289 9.59 0.93 4.05
CA TYR A 289 8.59 0.57 3.04
C TYR A 289 7.40 1.50 3.14
N SER A 290 7.21 2.30 2.12
CA SER A 290 6.11 3.25 2.03
C SER A 290 5.10 2.81 0.98
N THR A 291 3.80 3.01 1.22
CA THR A 291 2.76 2.78 0.22
C THR A 291 1.82 3.96 0.14
N VAL A 292 1.49 4.35 -1.09
CA VAL A 292 0.40 5.27 -1.39
C VAL A 292 -0.59 4.53 -2.29
N GLN A 293 -1.76 4.21 -1.73
CA GLN A 293 -2.78 3.47 -2.44
C GLN A 293 -3.97 4.36 -2.76
N ASN A 294 -4.09 4.70 -4.03
CA ASN A 294 -5.13 5.55 -4.56
C ASN A 294 -5.93 4.80 -5.64
N TRP A 295 -6.53 3.70 -5.24
CA TRP A 295 -7.42 2.91 -6.08
C TRP A 295 -8.74 3.62 -6.30
N TYR A 296 -9.44 3.30 -7.39
CA TYR A 296 -10.80 3.81 -7.59
C TYR A 296 -11.73 3.33 -6.45
N PRO A 297 -12.41 4.25 -5.76
CA PRO A 297 -13.22 3.91 -4.58
C PRO A 297 -14.64 3.42 -4.88
N GLY A 298 -15.07 3.43 -6.15
CA GLY A 298 -16.46 3.32 -6.54
C GLY A 298 -17.18 4.66 -6.62
N ASP A 299 -18.42 4.64 -7.11
CA ASP A 299 -19.24 5.84 -7.22
C ASP A 299 -19.89 6.21 -5.85
N GLU A 300 -20.68 7.29 -5.82
CA GLU A 300 -21.38 7.75 -4.60
C GLU A 300 -22.41 6.73 -4.08
N GLN A 301 -22.93 5.86 -4.95
CA GLN A 301 -23.83 4.80 -4.61
C GLN A 301 -23.12 3.53 -4.12
N GLY A 302 -21.77 3.50 -4.21
CA GLY A 302 -20.94 2.36 -3.82
C GLY A 302 -20.84 1.28 -4.89
N ARG A 303 -21.09 1.62 -6.18
CA ARG A 303 -20.91 0.68 -7.29
C ARG A 303 -19.51 0.78 -7.86
N GLY A 304 -18.98 -0.36 -8.32
CA GLY A 304 -17.61 -0.44 -8.81
C GLY A 304 -16.58 -0.31 -7.70
N GLY A 305 -15.38 0.10 -8.10
CA GLY A 305 -14.25 0.28 -7.18
C GLY A 305 -13.41 -0.98 -6.97
N VAL A 306 -12.26 -0.80 -6.32
CA VAL A 306 -11.27 -1.86 -6.12
C VAL A 306 -11.45 -2.51 -4.75
N TYR A 307 -11.42 -3.84 -4.69
CA TYR A 307 -11.26 -4.61 -3.46
C TYR A 307 -9.76 -4.88 -3.25
N ASN A 308 -9.21 -4.23 -2.26
CA ASN A 308 -7.77 -4.20 -1.97
C ASN A 308 -7.44 -5.12 -0.79
N LEU A 309 -7.05 -6.35 -1.10
CA LEU A 309 -6.88 -7.46 -0.15
C LEU A 309 -5.39 -7.84 -0.06
N VAL A 310 -4.67 -7.24 0.88
CA VAL A 310 -3.21 -7.25 0.88
C VAL A 310 -2.62 -7.93 2.11
N THR A 311 -1.63 -8.80 1.89
CA THR A 311 -0.83 -9.44 2.92
C THR A 311 0.62 -8.95 2.87
N LYS A 312 1.04 -8.16 3.86
CA LYS A 312 2.42 -7.66 3.98
C LYS A 312 3.05 -8.17 5.27
N ARG A 313 4.24 -8.79 5.20
CA ARG A 313 4.97 -9.32 6.35
C ARG A 313 6.44 -8.95 6.27
N GLY A 314 6.99 -8.50 7.39
CA GLY A 314 8.43 -8.27 7.55
C GLY A 314 8.99 -9.18 8.65
N HIS A 315 10.07 -9.87 8.34
CA HIS A 315 10.78 -10.74 9.28
C HIS A 315 12.17 -10.18 9.56
N LEU A 316 12.32 -9.59 10.73
CA LEU A 316 13.56 -9.02 11.23
C LEU A 316 14.37 -10.14 11.88
N ARG A 317 15.20 -10.81 11.06
CA ARG A 317 15.94 -12.03 11.47
C ARG A 317 17.20 -11.74 12.24
N GLY A 318 17.90 -10.68 11.83
CA GLY A 318 19.18 -10.30 12.42
C GLY A 318 19.02 -9.44 13.67
N LYS A 319 20.06 -9.42 14.50
CA LYS A 319 20.17 -8.48 15.62
C LYS A 319 20.20 -7.05 15.11
N GLY A 320 19.54 -6.12 15.82
CA GLY A 320 19.56 -4.69 15.43
C GLY A 320 18.76 -4.35 14.19
N ALA A 321 18.16 -5.33 13.48
CA ALA A 321 17.39 -5.10 12.27
C ALA A 321 16.23 -4.13 12.51
N LYS A 322 15.94 -3.28 11.50
CA LYS A 322 14.87 -2.28 11.58
C LYS A 322 13.97 -2.34 10.35
N LEU A 323 12.65 -2.30 10.57
CA LEU A 323 11.64 -2.18 9.52
C LEU A 323 10.61 -1.11 9.87
N SER A 324 10.43 -0.16 8.96
CA SER A 324 9.41 0.88 9.03
C SER A 324 8.39 0.69 7.93
N TRP A 325 7.13 0.50 8.30
CA TRP A 325 5.99 0.56 7.38
C TRP A 325 5.36 1.93 7.44
N THR A 326 5.20 2.58 6.29
CA THR A 326 4.38 3.79 6.14
C THR A 326 3.29 3.53 5.13
N GLN A 327 2.02 3.79 5.47
CA GLN A 327 0.93 3.61 4.51
C GLN A 327 -0.04 4.78 4.49
N VAL A 328 -0.45 5.15 3.28
CA VAL A 328 -1.50 6.12 3.01
C VAL A 328 -2.56 5.43 2.15
N GLU A 329 -3.74 5.26 2.74
CA GLU A 329 -4.90 4.62 2.11
C GLU A 329 -5.96 5.68 1.83
N THR A 330 -6.16 6.05 0.57
CA THR A 330 -7.10 7.11 0.17
C THR A 330 -8.12 6.64 -0.86
N GLY A 331 -8.03 5.40 -1.30
CA GLY A 331 -8.87 4.81 -2.33
C GLY A 331 -9.44 3.46 -1.91
N SER A 332 -9.87 2.67 -2.90
CA SER A 332 -10.54 1.37 -2.79
C SER A 332 -11.98 1.45 -2.27
N ALA A 333 -12.84 0.57 -2.79
CA ALA A 333 -14.17 0.36 -2.22
C ALA A 333 -14.07 -0.39 -0.88
N ILE A 334 -13.24 -1.43 -0.85
CA ILE A 334 -12.91 -2.21 0.34
C ILE A 334 -11.41 -2.31 0.49
N THR A 335 -10.88 -1.99 1.67
CA THR A 335 -9.48 -2.22 2.04
C THR A 335 -9.39 -3.20 3.20
N TRP A 336 -8.62 -4.28 3.01
CA TRP A 336 -8.31 -5.27 4.04
C TRP A 336 -6.81 -5.57 4.06
N LYS A 337 -6.09 -4.92 5.00
CA LYS A 337 -4.63 -4.86 4.94
C LYS A 337 -3.99 -4.70 6.30
N TYR A 338 -3.14 -5.66 6.66
CA TYR A 338 -2.45 -5.70 7.95
C TYR A 338 -0.95 -5.99 7.77
N PRO A 339 -0.11 -5.00 7.49
CA PRO A 339 1.34 -5.18 7.54
C PRO A 339 1.79 -5.70 8.90
N SER A 340 2.82 -6.53 8.94
CA SER A 340 3.32 -7.06 10.21
C SER A 340 4.83 -7.04 10.31
N CYS A 341 5.35 -6.94 11.56
CA CYS A 341 6.74 -7.13 11.88
C CYS A 341 6.88 -8.35 12.82
N ILE A 342 7.69 -9.31 12.41
CA ILE A 342 8.17 -10.40 13.28
C ILE A 342 9.57 -9.98 13.75
N LEU A 343 9.65 -9.51 15.00
CA LEU A 343 10.87 -9.02 15.63
C LEU A 343 11.62 -10.21 16.26
N ALA A 344 12.28 -11.01 15.41
CA ALA A 344 12.89 -12.27 15.81
C ALA A 344 14.30 -12.09 16.39
N GLY A 345 15.10 -11.19 15.84
CA GLY A 345 16.42 -10.85 16.35
C GLY A 345 16.37 -9.98 17.61
N ASP A 346 17.42 -10.02 18.42
CA ASP A 346 17.58 -9.14 19.58
C ASP A 346 17.75 -7.68 19.15
N ASN A 347 17.26 -6.71 19.92
CA ASN A 347 17.34 -5.26 19.68
C ASN A 347 16.67 -4.80 18.38
N THR A 348 15.78 -5.59 17.78
CA THR A 348 15.08 -5.21 16.55
C THR A 348 14.03 -4.14 16.80
N VAL A 349 13.76 -3.34 15.75
CA VAL A 349 12.81 -2.23 15.79
C VAL A 349 11.80 -2.37 14.66
N GLY A 350 10.51 -2.40 15.01
CA GLY A 350 9.39 -2.37 14.07
C GLY A 350 8.57 -1.10 14.22
N GLU A 351 8.32 -0.41 13.12
CA GLU A 351 7.52 0.82 13.10
C GLU A 351 6.36 0.69 12.13
N PHE A 352 5.21 1.23 12.50
CA PHE A 352 4.04 1.31 11.63
C PHE A 352 3.39 2.68 11.75
N TYR A 353 3.34 3.37 10.64
CA TYR A 353 2.71 4.67 10.48
C TYR A 353 1.63 4.58 9.41
N SER A 354 0.39 4.96 9.75
CA SER A 354 -0.74 4.81 8.84
C SER A 354 -1.66 6.02 8.87
N VAL A 355 -2.09 6.45 7.68
CA VAL A 355 -3.25 7.32 7.49
C VAL A 355 -4.23 6.60 6.59
N ALA A 356 -5.47 6.41 7.05
CA ALA A 356 -6.56 5.88 6.27
C ALA A 356 -7.67 6.93 6.15
N LEU A 357 -7.96 7.35 4.93
CA LEU A 357 -9.05 8.27 4.61
C LEU A 357 -10.14 7.50 3.87
N THR A 358 -11.32 7.41 4.47
CA THR A 358 -12.50 6.80 3.87
C THR A 358 -13.61 7.82 3.66
N ARG A 359 -14.32 7.71 2.55
CA ARG A 359 -15.44 8.59 2.17
C ARG A 359 -16.54 7.82 1.47
N ASN A 360 -17.69 8.45 1.27
CA ASN A 360 -18.85 7.86 0.62
C ASN A 360 -19.26 6.54 1.27
N ARG A 361 -19.07 5.41 0.60
CA ARG A 361 -19.39 4.06 1.07
C ARG A 361 -18.15 3.15 1.16
N GLN A 362 -16.96 3.75 1.24
CA GLN A 362 -15.73 2.98 1.41
C GLN A 362 -15.69 2.28 2.77
N GLU A 363 -15.17 1.09 2.79
CA GLU A 363 -14.93 0.34 4.00
C GLU A 363 -13.44 -0.04 4.10
N ALA A 364 -12.83 0.26 5.23
CA ALA A 364 -11.44 -0.08 5.49
C ALA A 364 -11.30 -0.81 6.83
N ASP A 365 -10.73 -2.00 6.83
CA ASP A 365 -10.22 -2.65 8.02
C ASP A 365 -8.71 -2.82 7.85
N THR A 366 -7.97 -1.89 8.44
CA THR A 366 -6.51 -1.79 8.33
C THR A 366 -5.87 -1.95 9.69
N GLY A 367 -4.56 -2.05 9.73
CA GLY A 367 -3.84 -2.12 10.98
C GLY A 367 -2.51 -2.84 10.86
N THR A 368 -2.03 -3.40 11.98
CA THR A 368 -0.71 -4.03 12.00
C THR A 368 -0.61 -5.14 13.03
N LYS A 369 0.42 -5.96 12.87
CA LYS A 369 0.80 -6.98 13.87
C LYS A 369 2.27 -6.80 14.22
N MET A 370 2.57 -6.59 15.50
CA MET A 370 3.93 -6.53 16.04
C MET A 370 4.18 -7.74 16.93
N ILE A 371 5.02 -8.66 16.49
CA ILE A 371 5.30 -9.93 17.18
C ILE A 371 6.73 -9.89 17.69
N HIS A 372 6.88 -9.64 18.99
CA HIS A 372 8.17 -9.61 19.67
C HIS A 372 8.61 -11.02 20.06
N MET A 373 9.77 -11.44 19.56
CA MET A 373 10.37 -12.77 19.85
C MET A 373 11.76 -12.65 20.43
N GLY A 374 12.57 -11.69 19.94
CA GLY A 374 13.91 -11.39 20.46
C GLY A 374 13.87 -10.51 21.71
N ARG A 375 15.02 -10.34 22.37
CA ARG A 375 15.20 -9.52 23.57
C ARG A 375 15.38 -8.04 23.21
N ASN A 376 14.94 -7.13 24.10
CA ASN A 376 15.06 -5.67 23.95
C ASN A 376 14.45 -5.14 22.64
N THR A 377 13.44 -5.81 22.12
CA THR A 377 12.77 -5.42 20.87
C THR A 377 11.84 -4.25 21.12
N LYS A 378 11.70 -3.38 20.13
CA LYS A 378 10.84 -2.18 20.20
C LYS A 378 9.88 -2.14 19.04
N SER A 379 8.64 -1.70 19.30
CA SER A 379 7.69 -1.36 18.24
C SER A 379 6.94 -0.07 18.54
N THR A 380 6.66 0.66 17.46
CA THR A 380 5.86 1.88 17.49
C THR A 380 4.73 1.76 16.46
N ILE A 381 3.52 2.06 16.88
CA ILE A 381 2.33 2.06 16.03
C ILE A 381 1.67 3.42 16.15
N ILE A 382 1.55 4.14 15.02
CA ILE A 382 0.78 5.38 14.94
C ILE A 382 -0.19 5.24 13.77
N SER A 383 -1.48 5.20 14.08
CA SER A 383 -2.54 5.05 13.09
C SER A 383 -3.53 6.20 13.19
N LYS A 384 -3.77 6.87 12.06
CA LYS A 384 -4.73 7.96 11.95
C LYS A 384 -5.83 7.56 10.98
N GLY A 385 -7.08 7.60 11.43
CA GLY A 385 -8.26 7.34 10.63
C GLY A 385 -9.09 8.60 10.40
N ILE A 386 -9.56 8.81 9.17
CA ILE A 386 -10.55 9.86 8.87
C ILE A 386 -11.69 9.20 8.13
N SER A 387 -12.92 9.36 8.64
CA SER A 387 -14.13 8.82 8.03
C SER A 387 -15.09 9.92 7.67
N ALA A 388 -15.65 9.89 6.45
CA ALA A 388 -16.59 10.86 5.95
C ALA A 388 -17.78 10.19 5.21
N GLY A 389 -18.93 10.86 5.17
CA GLY A 389 -20.13 10.38 4.47
C GLY A 389 -20.78 9.18 5.16
N TYR A 390 -20.78 8.02 4.50
CA TYR A 390 -21.31 6.73 4.99
C TYR A 390 -20.20 5.68 5.10
N SER A 391 -18.96 6.11 5.22
CA SER A 391 -17.80 5.22 5.22
C SER A 391 -17.53 4.63 6.59
N GLU A 392 -16.89 3.47 6.60
CA GLU A 392 -16.45 2.76 7.80
C GLU A 392 -14.93 2.59 7.78
N ASN A 393 -14.28 2.99 8.88
CA ASN A 393 -12.84 2.87 9.03
C ASN A 393 -12.50 2.13 10.33
N SER A 394 -11.83 1.02 10.19
CA SER A 394 -11.45 0.16 11.31
C SER A 394 -9.94 0.03 11.42
N TYR A 395 -9.41 0.20 12.62
CA TYR A 395 -8.04 -0.16 12.97
C TYR A 395 -8.04 -1.47 13.75
N ARG A 396 -7.21 -2.42 13.33
CA ARG A 396 -7.00 -3.69 14.02
C ARG A 396 -5.52 -3.90 14.32
N GLY A 397 -5.16 -3.97 15.61
CA GLY A 397 -3.76 -4.08 16.04
C GLY A 397 -3.51 -5.29 16.90
N LEU A 398 -2.53 -6.13 16.53
CA LEU A 398 -2.03 -7.19 17.40
C LEU A 398 -0.62 -6.84 17.87
N VAL A 399 -0.44 -6.78 19.19
CA VAL A 399 0.89 -6.72 19.82
C VAL A 399 1.07 -7.98 20.66
N ARG A 400 2.07 -8.78 20.28
CA ARG A 400 2.38 -10.02 20.99
C ARG A 400 3.83 -10.02 21.45
N ALA A 401 4.05 -10.10 22.77
CA ALA A 401 5.35 -10.41 23.35
C ALA A 401 5.39 -11.90 23.74
N THR A 402 6.26 -12.67 23.08
CA THR A 402 6.43 -14.09 23.41
C THR A 402 7.15 -14.25 24.75
N SER A 403 7.15 -15.45 25.32
CA SER A 403 7.82 -15.73 26.59
C SER A 403 9.35 -15.48 26.57
N LYS A 404 9.96 -15.39 25.40
CA LYS A 404 11.41 -15.13 25.20
C LYS A 404 11.73 -13.65 24.94
N ALA A 405 10.72 -12.80 24.79
CA ALA A 405 10.89 -11.38 24.44
C ALA A 405 11.16 -10.51 25.66
N ASP A 406 12.30 -10.75 26.33
CA ASP A 406 12.68 -9.96 27.51
C ASP A 406 12.84 -8.48 27.15
N ASN A 407 12.30 -7.60 28.00
CA ASN A 407 12.33 -6.15 27.85
C ASN A 407 11.71 -5.65 26.53
N ALA A 408 10.79 -6.38 25.93
CA ALA A 408 10.05 -5.91 24.76
C ALA A 408 9.24 -4.67 25.13
N ARG A 409 9.21 -3.68 24.23
CA ARG A 409 8.44 -2.44 24.41
C ARG A 409 7.60 -2.15 23.17
N ASN A 410 6.33 -1.84 23.40
CA ASN A 410 5.44 -1.31 22.38
C ASN A 410 4.81 -0.01 22.83
N TYR A 411 4.70 0.93 21.90
CA TYR A 411 3.83 2.09 21.99
C TYR A 411 2.87 2.10 20.81
N SER A 412 1.56 2.27 21.08
CA SER A 412 0.50 2.33 20.07
C SER A 412 -0.38 3.55 20.32
N SER A 413 -0.58 4.38 19.29
CA SER A 413 -1.55 5.48 19.28
C SER A 413 -2.45 5.36 18.04
N CYS A 414 -3.76 5.31 18.28
CA CYS A 414 -4.78 5.14 17.25
C CYS A 414 -5.82 6.24 17.37
N ASP A 415 -5.78 7.24 16.45
CA ASP A 415 -6.69 8.35 16.49
C ASP A 415 -7.62 8.34 15.28
N SER A 416 -8.90 8.56 15.52
CA SER A 416 -9.92 8.60 14.49
C SER A 416 -10.68 9.92 14.53
N LEU A 417 -10.92 10.50 13.34
CA LEU A 417 -11.70 11.72 13.16
C LEU A 417 -12.93 11.41 12.31
N LEU A 418 -14.10 11.75 12.83
CA LEU A 418 -15.38 11.60 12.13
C LEU A 418 -15.81 12.94 11.53
N LEU A 419 -16.06 12.92 10.21
CA LEU A 419 -16.58 14.05 9.43
C LEU A 419 -18.00 13.73 8.97
N GLY A 420 -18.98 14.08 9.78
CA GLY A 420 -20.38 13.81 9.50
C GLY A 420 -21.06 12.94 10.57
N SER A 421 -22.29 12.51 10.27
CA SER A 421 -23.15 11.81 11.25
C SER A 421 -23.46 10.36 10.88
N HIS A 422 -22.98 9.87 9.74
CA HIS A 422 -23.28 8.52 9.22
C HIS A 422 -22.02 7.67 9.00
N CYS A 423 -20.83 8.23 9.21
CA CYS A 423 -19.58 7.49 9.11
C CYS A 423 -19.20 6.86 10.45
N GLY A 424 -18.44 5.76 10.40
CA GLY A 424 -17.98 5.04 11.57
C GLY A 424 -16.46 4.98 11.70
N ALA A 425 -16.00 4.80 12.95
CA ALA A 425 -14.62 4.48 13.25
C ALA A 425 -14.57 3.45 14.37
N HIS A 426 -13.78 2.40 14.17
CA HIS A 426 -13.70 1.26 15.06
C HIS A 426 -12.26 0.90 15.37
N THR A 427 -11.99 0.46 16.60
CA THR A 427 -10.66 0.06 17.04
C THR A 427 -10.71 -1.30 17.70
N PHE A 428 -9.92 -2.25 17.19
CA PHE A 428 -9.85 -3.64 17.65
C PHE A 428 -8.42 -3.98 18.11
N PRO A 429 -8.00 -3.53 19.32
CA PRO A 429 -6.69 -3.87 19.86
C PRO A 429 -6.69 -5.30 20.41
N GLU A 430 -5.62 -6.04 20.13
CA GLU A 430 -5.32 -7.33 20.74
C GLU A 430 -3.92 -7.29 21.32
N ILE A 431 -3.80 -7.49 22.65
CA ILE A 431 -2.53 -7.46 23.36
C ILE A 431 -2.31 -8.82 24.02
N GLN A 432 -1.21 -9.48 23.66
CA GLN A 432 -0.78 -10.77 24.20
C GLN A 432 0.60 -10.65 24.83
N SER A 433 0.69 -10.36 26.14
CA SER A 433 1.96 -10.30 26.86
C SER A 433 2.21 -11.61 27.59
N LEU A 434 3.15 -12.42 27.07
CA LEU A 434 3.56 -13.70 27.67
C LEU A 434 4.91 -13.59 28.40
N ASN A 435 5.47 -12.38 28.52
CA ASN A 435 6.72 -12.12 29.25
C ASN A 435 6.50 -11.01 30.29
N PRO A 436 6.86 -11.22 31.57
CA PRO A 436 6.60 -10.25 32.62
C PRO A 436 7.42 -8.97 32.55
N THR A 437 8.50 -8.94 31.74
CA THR A 437 9.33 -7.74 31.52
C THR A 437 8.88 -6.91 30.34
N ALA A 438 7.88 -7.36 29.56
CA ALA A 438 7.36 -6.63 28.42
C ALA A 438 6.47 -5.46 28.88
N THR A 439 6.63 -4.33 28.22
CA THR A 439 5.82 -3.13 28.43
C THR A 439 5.03 -2.82 27.16
N VAL A 440 3.71 -2.71 27.27
CA VAL A 440 2.83 -2.38 26.16
C VAL A 440 1.96 -1.19 26.56
N GLU A 441 2.05 -0.12 25.79
CA GLU A 441 1.24 1.10 25.94
C GLU A 441 0.31 1.21 24.73
N HIS A 442 -0.98 1.47 24.97
CA HIS A 442 -1.96 1.63 23.92
C HIS A 442 -2.91 2.78 24.26
N GLU A 443 -2.99 3.73 23.34
CA GLU A 443 -3.93 4.86 23.39
C GLU A 443 -4.84 4.81 22.17
N ALA A 444 -6.13 5.08 22.36
CA ALA A 444 -7.08 5.18 21.25
C ALA A 444 -8.02 6.35 21.51
N THR A 445 -8.17 7.22 20.52
CA THR A 445 -9.10 8.33 20.56
C THR A 445 -10.01 8.35 19.35
N THR A 446 -11.28 8.69 19.56
CA THR A 446 -12.22 8.97 18.47
C THR A 446 -12.84 10.32 18.73
N SER A 447 -12.70 11.23 17.79
CA SER A 447 -13.25 12.57 17.88
C SER A 447 -14.17 12.86 16.71
N LYS A 448 -15.17 13.69 16.95
CA LYS A 448 -16.03 14.27 15.92
C LYS A 448 -15.84 15.78 15.95
N ILE A 449 -15.75 16.40 14.79
CA ILE A 449 -15.75 17.87 14.72
C ILE A 449 -17.10 18.36 15.26
N SER A 450 -17.05 19.15 16.35
CA SER A 450 -18.24 19.70 16.97
C SER A 450 -18.65 21.03 16.33
N ASP A 451 -19.95 21.34 16.37
CA ASP A 451 -20.46 22.63 15.92
C ASP A 451 -19.83 23.80 16.69
N GLU A 452 -19.46 23.59 17.97
CA GLU A 452 -18.77 24.58 18.79
C GLU A 452 -17.36 24.90 18.28
N GLN A 453 -16.61 23.89 17.85
CA GLN A 453 -15.29 24.08 17.25
C GLN A 453 -15.38 24.82 15.91
N LEU A 454 -16.36 24.47 15.09
CA LEU A 454 -16.63 25.17 13.82
C LEU A 454 -17.06 26.62 14.09
N PHE A 455 -17.97 26.83 15.04
CA PHE A 455 -18.41 28.17 15.45
C PHE A 455 -17.25 29.02 15.96
N TYR A 456 -16.37 28.46 16.79
CA TYR A 456 -15.18 29.15 17.28
C TYR A 456 -14.24 29.60 16.15
N CYS A 457 -14.02 28.74 15.16
CA CYS A 457 -13.22 29.06 13.98
C CYS A 457 -13.90 30.13 13.11
N ASN A 458 -15.22 30.00 12.89
CA ASN A 458 -16.01 30.95 12.11
C ASN A 458 -16.01 32.35 12.74
N GLN A 459 -16.08 32.44 14.08
CA GLN A 459 -15.98 33.72 14.80
C GLN A 459 -14.63 34.42 14.60
N ARG A 460 -13.59 33.70 14.15
CA ARG A 460 -12.28 34.23 13.83
C ARG A 460 -12.06 34.46 12.32
N GLY A 461 -13.15 34.46 11.55
CA GLY A 461 -13.13 34.76 10.13
C GLY A 461 -12.69 33.60 9.24
N LEU A 462 -12.55 32.36 9.79
CA LEU A 462 -12.33 31.18 8.98
C LEU A 462 -13.66 30.71 8.39
N GLY A 463 -13.71 30.47 7.10
CA GLY A 463 -14.85 29.81 6.47
C GLY A 463 -15.07 28.40 7.03
N PRO A 464 -16.30 27.82 6.95
CA PRO A 464 -16.58 26.49 7.49
C PRO A 464 -15.60 25.42 6.95
N GLU A 465 -15.22 25.54 5.71
CA GLU A 465 -14.27 24.65 5.03
C GLU A 465 -12.86 24.77 5.60
N ASP A 466 -12.36 25.99 5.71
CA ASP A 466 -11.04 26.25 6.26
C ASP A 466 -10.96 25.84 7.74
N ALA A 467 -12.08 25.96 8.46
CA ALA A 467 -12.21 25.48 9.83
C ALA A 467 -12.07 23.95 9.92
N VAL A 468 -12.82 23.21 9.09
CA VAL A 468 -12.71 21.75 9.02
C VAL A 468 -11.30 21.33 8.58
N ARG A 469 -10.71 22.02 7.59
CA ARG A 469 -9.32 21.81 7.16
C ARG A 469 -8.34 21.96 8.31
N LEU A 470 -8.43 23.08 9.02
CA LEU A 470 -7.53 23.38 10.13
C LEU A 470 -7.63 22.32 11.23
N ILE A 471 -8.85 21.92 11.60
CA ILE A 471 -9.10 20.91 12.64
C ILE A 471 -8.58 19.54 12.18
N ALA A 472 -8.89 19.11 10.96
CA ALA A 472 -8.44 17.84 10.42
C ALA A 472 -6.90 17.78 10.35
N VAL A 473 -6.24 18.83 9.83
CA VAL A 473 -4.78 18.91 9.75
C VAL A 473 -4.15 18.91 11.14
N THR A 474 -4.75 19.62 12.11
CA THR A 474 -4.23 19.64 13.49
C THR A 474 -4.33 18.25 14.13
N SER A 475 -5.43 17.54 13.90
CA SER A 475 -5.61 16.17 14.39
C SER A 475 -4.64 15.17 13.77
N THR A 476 -4.22 15.40 12.52
CA THR A 476 -3.20 14.55 11.85
C THR A 476 -1.77 14.97 12.18
N HIS A 477 -1.56 16.20 12.69
CA HIS A 477 -0.24 16.81 12.89
C HIS A 477 0.40 16.54 14.26
N LEU A 478 -0.29 15.92 15.21
CA LEU A 478 0.31 15.52 16.47
C LEU A 478 1.39 14.46 16.23
N THR A 479 2.56 14.98 15.82
CA THR A 479 3.83 14.24 15.63
C THR A 479 3.84 13.09 14.63
N PRO A 480 3.78 13.34 13.31
CA PRO A 480 4.31 12.34 12.38
C PRO A 480 5.84 12.42 12.39
N PRO A 481 6.56 11.30 12.40
CA PRO A 481 7.97 11.29 12.09
C PRO A 481 8.20 11.87 10.67
N LYS A 482 9.40 12.39 10.43
CA LYS A 482 9.86 12.95 9.15
C LYS A 482 9.51 12.09 7.91
N VAL A 483 9.35 10.78 8.09
CA VAL A 483 8.96 9.80 7.08
C VAL A 483 7.55 10.07 6.49
N PHE A 484 6.61 10.59 7.27
CA PHE A 484 5.28 10.98 6.76
C PHE A 484 5.38 12.17 5.81
N THR A 485 6.23 13.12 6.15
CA THR A 485 6.49 14.31 5.33
C THR A 485 7.12 13.88 4.01
N ASP A 486 8.09 12.96 4.05
CA ASP A 486 8.85 12.52 2.87
C ASP A 486 7.96 11.70 1.90
N ALA A 487 7.13 10.78 2.38
CA ALA A 487 6.25 9.96 1.53
C ALA A 487 5.16 10.80 0.83
N ILE A 488 4.64 11.81 1.52
CA ILE A 488 3.62 12.71 0.98
C ILE A 488 4.26 13.82 0.14
N GLU A 489 5.50 14.28 0.45
CA GLU A 489 6.26 15.18 -0.42
C GLU A 489 6.58 14.54 -1.78
N LEU A 490 6.79 13.23 -1.82
CA LEU A 490 6.96 12.49 -3.06
C LEU A 490 5.68 12.54 -3.92
N GLU A 491 4.51 12.27 -3.36
CA GLU A 491 3.23 12.41 -4.08
C GLU A 491 2.99 13.84 -4.55
N HIS A 492 3.37 14.83 -3.73
CA HIS A 492 3.22 16.24 -4.06
C HIS A 492 4.20 16.71 -5.16
N ASN A 493 5.42 16.22 -5.16
CA ASN A 493 6.40 16.53 -6.22
C ASN A 493 5.96 15.93 -7.56
N TYR A 494 5.34 14.75 -7.56
CA TYR A 494 4.69 14.16 -8.72
C TYR A 494 3.54 15.03 -9.27
N THR A 495 2.77 15.70 -8.40
CA THR A 495 1.65 16.56 -8.79
C THR A 495 2.08 17.95 -9.26
N LYS A 496 3.03 18.58 -8.58
CA LYS A 496 3.52 19.94 -8.94
C LYS A 496 4.26 20.04 -10.28
N GLN A 497 4.96 18.99 -10.68
CA GLN A 497 5.61 18.98 -12.01
C GLN A 497 4.60 18.98 -13.14
N ASN A 498 3.42 18.40 -12.96
CA ASN A 498 2.36 18.40 -13.97
C ASN A 498 1.69 19.76 -14.16
N ASP A 499 1.61 20.60 -13.13
CA ASP A 499 1.02 21.94 -13.24
C ASP A 499 1.97 22.95 -13.91
N LYS A 500 3.28 22.77 -13.80
CA LYS A 500 4.27 23.62 -14.48
C LYS A 500 4.42 23.32 -15.98
N ASN A 501 4.00 22.16 -16.43
CA ASN A 501 4.03 21.80 -17.86
C ASN A 501 2.73 22.15 -18.61
N LYS A 502 1.76 22.80 -17.94
CA LYS A 502 0.49 23.29 -18.54
C LYS A 502 0.46 24.80 -18.80
N THR A 503 1.53 25.51 -18.45
CA THR A 503 1.77 26.91 -18.81
C THR A 503 2.95 27.00 -19.80
#